data_41aab62fd1f714fc24093f6264d5b828
#
_entry.id   41aab62fd1f714fc24093f6264d5b828
#
_cell.length_a   1.000
_cell.length_b   1.000
_cell.length_c   1.000
_cell.angle_alpha   90.00
_cell.angle_beta   90.00
_cell.angle_gamma   90.00
#
_symmetry.space_group_name_H-M   'P 1'
#
loop_
_entity.id
_entity.type
_entity.pdbx_description
1 polymer ?
#
loop_
_entity_poly.entity_id
_entity_poly.type
_entity_poly.pdbx_seq_one_letter_code
_entity_poly.pdbx_strand_id
1 'polypeptide(L)'
;MKTKKIKSIIKKSANQNVLSLLLITVGLALIAVAAYLANTASSAIPTNLVKAPNSKQLTASSIKPSTKAVSSYSVAPTLPKYINIPSIGVNARVLRLGLLKNGQIATPDNIFDTGWYDGSAKPGQKGAMFIYGHVSSWTADGVFYRLKKLKPGDRIIITRGDNKIFTYIVIKSNVYPYNAVDMNTVLSPISPNTPGLNLMTCTGQVIKGTSEFNERLVVFSELS
;
A
#
# COMPACT_ATOMS: atom_id res chain seq x y z
N MET A 1 30.89 -29.82 -64.77
CA MET A 1 30.52 -28.46 -64.28
C MET A 1 29.11 -28.34 -63.69
N LYS A 2 28.13 -29.19 -63.97
CA LYS A 2 26.76 -29.15 -63.48
C LYS A 2 26.52 -29.51 -61.98
N THR A 3 27.33 -30.49 -61.48
CA THR A 3 27.17 -31.02 -60.09
C THR A 3 27.55 -30.04 -58.95
N LYS A 4 28.52 -29.13 -59.16
CA LYS A 4 28.95 -28.12 -58.18
C LYS A 4 27.87 -27.05 -57.97
N LYS A 5 27.12 -26.65 -59.00
CA LYS A 5 26.06 -25.62 -58.94
C LYS A 5 24.83 -26.09 -58.18
N ILE A 6 24.46 -27.38 -58.30
CA ILE A 6 23.31 -27.98 -57.58
C ILE A 6 23.59 -28.06 -56.06
N LYS A 7 24.81 -28.46 -55.63
CA LYS A 7 25.18 -28.52 -54.22
C LYS A 7 25.15 -27.13 -53.51
N SER A 8 25.54 -26.09 -54.27
CA SER A 8 25.50 -24.72 -53.71
C SER A 8 24.06 -24.19 -53.50
N ILE A 9 23.14 -24.53 -54.42
CA ILE A 9 21.72 -24.13 -54.34
C ILE A 9 21.04 -24.85 -53.17
N ILE A 10 21.27 -26.14 -52.99
CA ILE A 10 20.72 -26.94 -51.88
C ILE A 10 21.22 -26.43 -50.53
N LYS A 11 22.52 -26.08 -50.42
CA LYS A 11 23.10 -25.55 -49.18
C LYS A 11 22.59 -24.16 -48.84
N LYS A 12 22.27 -23.32 -49.84
CA LYS A 12 21.71 -21.98 -49.65
C LYS A 12 20.23 -22.05 -49.20
N SER A 13 19.45 -22.99 -49.76
CA SER A 13 18.05 -23.21 -49.36
C SER A 13 17.95 -23.77 -47.94
N ALA A 14 18.80 -24.72 -47.55
CA ALA A 14 18.83 -25.28 -46.19
C ALA A 14 19.16 -24.21 -45.14
N ASN A 15 20.11 -23.31 -45.44
CA ASN A 15 20.47 -22.24 -44.52
C ASN A 15 19.36 -21.18 -44.37
N GLN A 16 18.60 -20.90 -45.43
CA GLN A 16 17.46 -19.99 -45.37
C GLN A 16 16.31 -20.57 -44.53
N ASN A 17 16.03 -21.86 -44.64
CA ASN A 17 15.00 -22.54 -43.85
C ASN A 17 15.36 -22.60 -42.36
N VAL A 18 16.64 -22.84 -42.02
CA VAL A 18 17.12 -22.81 -40.61
C VAL A 18 17.03 -21.41 -40.02
N LEU A 19 17.39 -20.39 -40.79
CA LEU A 19 17.28 -19.00 -40.34
C LEU A 19 15.84 -18.57 -40.13
N SER A 20 14.91 -18.97 -41.01
CA SER A 20 13.48 -18.72 -40.86
C SER A 20 12.89 -19.43 -39.64
N LEU A 21 13.30 -20.67 -39.39
CA LEU A 21 12.84 -21.43 -38.22
C LEU A 21 13.32 -20.80 -36.90
N LEU A 22 14.58 -20.34 -36.88
CA LEU A 22 15.15 -19.62 -35.72
C LEU A 22 14.42 -18.30 -35.44
N LEU A 23 14.08 -17.53 -36.46
CA LEU A 23 13.32 -16.27 -36.30
C LEU A 23 11.90 -16.51 -35.79
N ILE A 24 11.24 -17.58 -36.25
CA ILE A 24 9.88 -17.95 -35.77
C ILE A 24 9.95 -18.39 -34.31
N THR A 25 10.93 -19.19 -33.90
CA THR A 25 11.05 -19.63 -32.49
C THR A 25 11.37 -18.49 -31.54
N VAL A 26 12.25 -17.56 -31.96
CA VAL A 26 12.55 -16.34 -31.18
C VAL A 26 11.30 -15.42 -31.08
N GLY A 27 10.57 -15.27 -32.18
CA GLY A 27 9.31 -14.49 -32.18
C GLY A 27 8.24 -15.06 -31.22
N LEU A 28 8.05 -16.39 -31.24
CA LEU A 28 7.11 -17.07 -30.32
C LEU A 28 7.55 -16.97 -28.85
N ALA A 29 8.85 -17.07 -28.58
CA ALA A 29 9.37 -16.89 -27.22
C ALA A 29 9.16 -15.47 -26.71
N LEU A 30 9.36 -14.45 -27.54
CA LEU A 30 9.11 -13.05 -27.18
C LEU A 30 7.62 -12.78 -26.94
N ILE A 31 6.72 -13.38 -27.72
CA ILE A 31 5.27 -13.28 -27.51
C ILE A 31 4.87 -13.96 -26.20
N ALA A 32 5.43 -15.14 -25.90
CA ALA A 32 5.16 -15.85 -24.65
C ALA A 32 5.66 -15.07 -23.42
N VAL A 33 6.83 -14.43 -23.50
CA VAL A 33 7.36 -13.57 -22.45
C VAL A 33 6.51 -12.33 -22.28
N ALA A 34 6.07 -11.69 -23.36
CA ALA A 34 5.18 -10.55 -23.31
C ALA A 34 3.80 -10.91 -22.70
N ALA A 35 3.23 -12.05 -23.06
CA ALA A 35 2.00 -12.57 -22.49
C ALA A 35 2.16 -12.94 -21.00
N TYR A 36 3.29 -13.52 -20.61
CA TYR A 36 3.63 -13.80 -19.22
C TYR A 36 3.76 -12.52 -18.39
N LEU A 37 4.48 -11.50 -18.92
CA LEU A 37 4.63 -10.19 -18.26
C LEU A 37 3.30 -9.43 -18.21
N ALA A 38 2.45 -9.54 -19.21
CA ALA A 38 1.10 -8.94 -19.17
C ALA A 38 0.17 -9.63 -18.16
N ASN A 39 0.32 -10.95 -17.99
CA ASN A 39 -0.51 -11.73 -17.03
C ASN A 39 0.00 -11.61 -15.58
N THR A 40 1.26 -11.20 -15.37
CA THR A 40 1.80 -10.85 -14.06
C THR A 40 1.62 -9.37 -13.71
N ALA A 41 1.10 -8.55 -14.65
CA ALA A 41 0.59 -7.24 -14.33
C ALA A 41 -0.59 -7.45 -13.35
N SER A 42 -0.25 -7.40 -12.06
CA SER A 42 -1.17 -7.44 -10.95
C SER A 42 -2.43 -6.65 -11.33
N SER A 43 -3.60 -7.19 -11.08
CA SER A 43 -4.88 -6.50 -11.11
C SER A 43 -4.92 -5.43 -10.00
N ALA A 44 -3.96 -4.50 -10.04
CA ALA A 44 -3.98 -3.33 -9.19
C ALA A 44 -5.25 -2.57 -9.53
N ILE A 45 -6.15 -2.45 -8.56
CA ILE A 45 -7.33 -1.57 -8.67
C ILE A 45 -6.80 -0.21 -9.08
N PRO A 46 -7.32 0.41 -10.17
CA PRO A 46 -6.88 1.74 -10.59
C PRO A 46 -7.00 2.68 -9.39
N THR A 47 -5.88 3.26 -8.97
CA THR A 47 -5.81 4.09 -7.77
C THR A 47 -6.71 5.33 -7.84
N ASN A 48 -7.10 5.76 -9.05
CA ASN A 48 -8.08 6.82 -9.28
C ASN A 48 -9.52 6.47 -8.82
N LEU A 49 -9.82 5.17 -8.63
CA LEU A 49 -11.11 4.72 -8.09
C LEU A 49 -11.10 4.59 -6.56
N VAL A 50 -9.91 4.62 -5.94
CA VAL A 50 -9.77 4.50 -4.49
C VAL A 50 -10.04 5.85 -3.85
N LYS A 51 -11.04 5.90 -2.98
CA LYS A 51 -11.41 7.09 -2.22
C LYS A 51 -10.86 7.01 -0.81
N ALA A 52 -10.50 8.16 -0.25
CA ALA A 52 -10.09 8.28 1.14
C ALA A 52 -11.10 7.60 2.09
N PRO A 53 -10.64 7.05 3.24
CA PRO A 53 -11.53 6.42 4.20
C PRO A 53 -12.64 7.37 4.64
N ASN A 54 -13.86 6.82 4.73
CA ASN A 54 -15.00 7.56 5.25
C ASN A 54 -14.85 7.78 6.76
N SER A 55 -15.19 8.96 7.24
CA SER A 55 -15.14 9.26 8.66
C SER A 55 -16.46 8.90 9.35
N LYS A 56 -16.75 7.61 9.54
CA LYS A 56 -17.62 7.19 10.65
C LYS A 56 -16.93 7.41 12.00
N GLN A 57 -16.07 8.40 12.08
CA GLN A 57 -15.07 8.56 13.11
C GLN A 57 -15.65 8.80 14.48
N LEU A 58 -16.70 9.61 14.54
CA LEU A 58 -17.30 9.99 15.82
C LEU A 58 -18.22 8.90 16.39
N THR A 59 -18.62 7.91 15.58
CA THR A 59 -19.48 6.79 16.00
C THR A 59 -18.72 5.47 16.21
N ALA A 60 -17.42 5.45 15.96
CA ALA A 60 -16.59 4.28 16.20
C ALA A 60 -16.48 3.97 17.70
N SER A 61 -16.35 2.68 18.05
CA SER A 61 -16.23 2.24 19.44
C SER A 61 -15.01 2.86 20.12
N SER A 62 -15.24 3.48 21.29
CA SER A 62 -14.21 4.03 22.17
C SER A 62 -13.85 3.08 23.33
N ILE A 63 -14.26 1.82 23.27
CA ILE A 63 -13.88 0.81 24.26
C ILE A 63 -12.50 0.29 23.90
N LYS A 64 -11.51 0.56 24.77
CA LYS A 64 -10.13 0.10 24.52
C LYS A 64 -10.07 -1.43 24.50
N PRO A 65 -9.46 -2.05 23.48
CA PRO A 65 -9.28 -3.49 23.43
C PRO A 65 -8.55 -4.00 24.67
N SER A 66 -8.99 -5.14 25.22
CA SER A 66 -8.33 -5.75 26.38
C SER A 66 -6.92 -6.21 26.02
N THR A 67 -6.03 -6.29 27.02
CA THR A 67 -4.67 -6.78 26.86
C THR A 67 -4.66 -8.19 26.22
N LYS A 68 -5.58 -9.06 26.61
CA LYS A 68 -5.75 -10.38 26.02
C LYS A 68 -6.12 -10.30 24.53
N ALA A 69 -7.06 -9.42 24.15
CA ALA A 69 -7.46 -9.24 22.77
C ALA A 69 -6.33 -8.68 21.88
N VAL A 70 -5.44 -7.87 22.46
CA VAL A 70 -4.25 -7.38 21.77
C VAL A 70 -3.20 -8.49 21.66
N SER A 71 -2.88 -9.23 22.74
CA SER A 71 -1.83 -10.25 22.74
C SER A 71 -2.19 -11.48 21.90
N SER A 72 -3.48 -11.85 21.82
CA SER A 72 -3.95 -12.97 20.99
C SER A 72 -4.16 -12.60 19.52
N TYR A 73 -3.99 -11.33 19.12
CA TYR A 73 -4.16 -10.90 17.76
C TYR A 73 -3.11 -11.52 16.84
N SER A 74 -3.54 -12.18 15.78
CA SER A 74 -2.67 -12.80 14.78
C SER A 74 -3.12 -12.46 13.37
N VAL A 75 -2.16 -12.42 12.46
CA VAL A 75 -2.36 -12.19 11.03
C VAL A 75 -1.46 -13.13 10.25
N ALA A 76 -1.71 -13.27 8.94
CA ALA A 76 -0.81 -14.04 8.08
C ALA A 76 0.63 -13.50 8.15
N PRO A 77 1.66 -14.36 7.98
CA PRO A 77 3.07 -14.02 8.23
C PRO A 77 3.59 -12.76 7.53
N THR A 78 3.06 -12.44 6.33
CA THR A 78 3.53 -11.30 5.51
C THR A 78 2.76 -10.00 5.74
N LEU A 79 1.71 -10.01 6.58
CA LEU A 79 0.86 -8.85 6.79
C LEU A 79 1.32 -8.00 7.98
N PRO A 80 1.06 -6.68 8.00
CA PRO A 80 1.31 -5.84 9.17
C PRO A 80 0.42 -6.29 10.32
N LYS A 81 1.00 -6.45 11.50
CA LYS A 81 0.32 -6.93 12.72
C LYS A 81 0.15 -5.82 13.75
N TYR A 82 1.23 -5.11 14.05
CA TYR A 82 1.23 -4.00 15.00
C TYR A 82 1.98 -2.80 14.44
N ILE A 83 1.54 -1.62 14.86
CA ILE A 83 2.23 -0.35 14.67
C ILE A 83 2.63 0.22 16.03
N ASN A 84 3.89 0.63 16.16
CA ASN A 84 4.40 1.34 17.32
C ASN A 84 5.08 2.63 16.88
N ILE A 85 4.70 3.78 17.50
CA ILE A 85 5.29 5.09 17.23
C ILE A 85 5.63 5.71 18.59
N PRO A 86 6.88 5.48 19.09
CA PRO A 86 7.24 5.84 20.46
C PRO A 86 7.10 7.33 20.78
N SER A 87 7.46 8.23 19.84
CA SER A 87 7.45 9.69 20.05
C SER A 87 6.06 10.26 20.34
N ILE A 88 5.00 9.55 19.97
CA ILE A 88 3.60 9.97 20.23
C ILE A 88 2.79 8.95 21.03
N GLY A 89 3.44 7.88 21.52
CA GLY A 89 2.84 6.87 22.40
C GLY A 89 1.82 5.96 21.71
N VAL A 90 1.92 5.75 20.39
CA VAL A 90 1.05 4.82 19.65
C VAL A 90 1.58 3.40 19.80
N ASN A 91 0.69 2.47 20.17
CA ASN A 91 0.90 1.03 20.14
C ASN A 91 -0.44 0.36 19.85
N ALA A 92 -0.66 -0.09 18.61
CA ALA A 92 -1.98 -0.53 18.15
C ALA A 92 -1.89 -1.73 17.21
N ARG A 93 -3.02 -2.47 17.12
CA ARG A 93 -3.22 -3.49 16.09
C ARG A 93 -3.39 -2.82 14.72
N VAL A 94 -2.93 -3.53 13.69
CA VAL A 94 -3.16 -3.14 12.29
C VAL A 94 -4.14 -4.11 11.69
N LEU A 95 -5.37 -3.68 11.46
CA LEU A 95 -6.43 -4.49 10.88
C LEU A 95 -6.33 -4.47 9.36
N ARG A 96 -6.50 -5.63 8.72
CA ARG A 96 -6.60 -5.70 7.26
C ARG A 96 -7.97 -5.18 6.81
N LEU A 97 -8.01 -4.14 6.01
CA LEU A 97 -9.24 -3.51 5.52
C LEU A 97 -9.15 -3.26 4.00
N GLY A 98 -10.25 -3.51 3.32
CA GLY A 98 -10.40 -3.32 1.88
C GLY A 98 -11.25 -2.11 1.52
N LEU A 99 -11.84 -2.16 0.33
CA LEU A 99 -12.76 -1.14 -0.17
C LEU A 99 -14.21 -1.49 0.18
N LEU A 100 -14.98 -0.47 0.50
CA LEU A 100 -16.43 -0.51 0.55
C LEU A 100 -17.01 -0.53 -0.88
N LYS A 101 -18.30 -0.88 -1.04
CA LYS A 101 -18.99 -0.91 -2.33
C LYS A 101 -18.95 0.41 -3.10
N ASN A 102 -18.83 1.54 -2.39
CA ASN A 102 -18.74 2.89 -2.97
C ASN A 102 -17.31 3.31 -3.35
N GLY A 103 -16.32 2.41 -3.27
CA GLY A 103 -14.92 2.65 -3.56
C GLY A 103 -14.15 3.35 -2.44
N GLN A 104 -14.77 3.65 -1.30
CA GLN A 104 -14.08 4.20 -0.14
C GLN A 104 -13.31 3.10 0.61
N ILE A 105 -12.18 3.44 1.19
CA ILE A 105 -11.46 2.54 2.08
C ILE A 105 -12.28 2.39 3.38
N ALA A 106 -12.50 1.13 3.81
CA ALA A 106 -13.19 0.84 5.07
C ALA A 106 -12.38 1.38 6.26
N THR A 107 -13.03 1.87 7.31
CA THR A 107 -12.36 2.36 8.54
C THR A 107 -12.45 1.34 9.67
N PRO A 108 -11.49 1.30 10.62
CA PRO A 108 -11.63 0.50 11.83
C PRO A 108 -12.91 0.86 12.61
N ASP A 109 -13.61 -0.16 13.12
CA ASP A 109 -14.79 0.05 13.97
C ASP A 109 -14.43 0.50 15.40
N ASN A 110 -13.14 0.47 15.75
CA ASN A 110 -12.62 0.87 17.05
C ASN A 110 -11.56 1.95 16.89
N ILE A 111 -11.68 3.04 17.67
CA ILE A 111 -10.77 4.19 17.56
C ILE A 111 -9.33 3.91 17.99
N PHE A 112 -9.07 2.83 18.71
CA PHE A 112 -7.74 2.45 19.17
C PHE A 112 -7.01 1.50 18.21
N ASP A 113 -7.67 0.99 17.17
CA ASP A 113 -7.06 0.20 16.13
C ASP A 113 -6.69 1.06 14.91
N THR A 114 -5.74 0.56 14.12
CA THR A 114 -5.41 1.11 12.81
C THR A 114 -5.88 0.18 11.69
N GLY A 115 -6.15 0.74 10.51
CA GLY A 115 -6.45 -0.02 9.29
C GLY A 115 -5.28 0.02 8.33
N TRP A 116 -4.92 -1.13 7.76
CA TRP A 116 -4.07 -1.23 6.59
C TRP A 116 -4.93 -1.49 5.37
N TYR A 117 -4.82 -0.62 4.35
CA TYR A 117 -5.47 -0.84 3.06
C TYR A 117 -4.77 -1.98 2.34
N ASP A 118 -5.47 -3.11 2.15
CA ASP A 118 -4.91 -4.34 1.61
C ASP A 118 -4.56 -4.28 0.11
N GLY A 119 -5.02 -3.25 -0.60
CA GLY A 119 -4.55 -2.89 -1.95
C GLY A 119 -3.23 -2.12 -1.98
N SER A 120 -2.65 -1.76 -0.82
CA SER A 120 -1.35 -1.09 -0.73
C SER A 120 -0.20 -2.07 -0.46
N ALA A 121 1.05 -1.59 -0.50
CA ALA A 121 2.22 -2.44 -0.26
C ALA A 121 2.19 -3.09 1.13
N LYS A 122 2.84 -4.26 1.27
CA LYS A 122 3.09 -4.93 2.56
C LYS A 122 4.38 -4.43 3.18
N PRO A 123 4.63 -4.69 4.48
CA PRO A 123 5.85 -4.26 5.15
C PRO A 123 7.12 -4.67 4.40
N GLY A 124 7.97 -3.69 4.05
CA GLY A 124 9.24 -3.88 3.34
C GLY A 124 9.13 -4.14 1.83
N GLN A 125 7.94 -4.15 1.24
CA GLN A 125 7.76 -4.31 -0.20
C GLN A 125 7.89 -2.97 -0.94
N LYS A 126 8.27 -3.02 -2.22
CA LYS A 126 8.26 -1.88 -3.14
C LYS A 126 6.86 -1.24 -3.19
N GLY A 127 6.81 0.09 -3.24
CA GLY A 127 5.58 0.87 -3.13
C GLY A 127 5.41 1.46 -1.74
N ALA A 128 4.26 2.04 -1.44
CA ALA A 128 3.92 2.54 -0.11
C ALA A 128 2.86 1.69 0.57
N MET A 129 3.14 1.25 1.79
CA MET A 129 2.14 0.72 2.69
C MET A 129 1.28 1.87 3.20
N PHE A 130 -0.03 1.72 3.18
CA PHE A 130 -0.94 2.75 3.66
C PHE A 130 -1.69 2.29 4.90
N ILE A 131 -1.48 3.01 6.01
CA ILE A 131 -2.13 2.77 7.30
C ILE A 131 -2.87 4.03 7.72
N TYR A 132 -4.08 3.86 8.22
CA TYR A 132 -4.91 4.97 8.69
C TYR A 132 -5.59 4.62 10.01
N GLY A 133 -6.02 5.67 10.73
CA GLY A 133 -6.63 5.51 12.03
C GLY A 133 -7.39 6.74 12.46
N HIS A 134 -8.22 6.59 13.46
CA HIS A 134 -9.06 7.65 13.99
C HIS A 134 -8.26 8.74 14.72
N VAL A 135 -8.67 10.01 14.54
CA VAL A 135 -8.17 11.11 15.37
C VAL A 135 -8.89 11.14 16.73
N SER A 136 -10.20 10.94 16.75
CA SER A 136 -11.03 10.97 17.97
C SER A 136 -12.37 10.28 17.75
N SER A 137 -13.12 10.07 18.83
CA SER A 137 -14.56 9.89 18.84
C SER A 137 -15.22 11.07 19.59
N TRP A 138 -16.52 11.02 19.85
CA TRP A 138 -17.18 11.99 20.71
C TRP A 138 -16.67 11.97 22.15
N THR A 139 -16.14 10.84 22.63
CA THR A 139 -15.84 10.58 24.03
C THR A 139 -14.37 10.34 24.33
N ALA A 140 -13.52 10.13 23.30
CA ALA A 140 -12.11 9.80 23.53
C ALA A 140 -11.20 10.13 22.33
N ASP A 141 -9.92 10.35 22.63
CA ASP A 141 -8.86 10.47 21.64
C ASP A 141 -8.65 9.14 20.92
N GLY A 142 -8.56 9.17 19.59
CA GLY A 142 -8.27 8.02 18.76
C GLY A 142 -6.77 7.70 18.70
N VAL A 143 -6.45 6.57 18.06
CA VAL A 143 -5.08 6.05 17.92
C VAL A 143 -4.12 7.07 17.30
N PHE A 144 -4.62 7.91 16.38
CA PHE A 144 -3.82 8.92 15.67
C PHE A 144 -4.12 10.37 16.12
N TYR A 145 -4.70 10.57 17.29
CA TYR A 145 -4.94 11.91 17.86
C TYR A 145 -3.69 12.78 17.89
N ARG A 146 -2.52 12.17 18.19
CA ARG A 146 -1.24 12.87 18.27
C ARG A 146 -0.41 12.81 16.99
N LEU A 147 -0.95 12.26 15.87
CA LEU A 147 -0.20 12.10 14.62
C LEU A 147 0.40 13.42 14.11
N LYS A 148 -0.30 14.55 14.33
CA LYS A 148 0.17 15.90 14.00
C LYS A 148 1.44 16.35 14.74
N LYS A 149 1.87 15.62 15.77
CA LYS A 149 3.10 15.92 16.54
C LYS A 149 4.34 15.27 15.93
N LEU A 150 4.18 14.37 14.96
CA LEU A 150 5.30 13.73 14.29
C LEU A 150 6.15 14.75 13.52
N LYS A 151 7.46 14.55 13.60
CA LYS A 151 8.48 15.37 12.95
C LYS A 151 9.35 14.53 12.02
N PRO A 152 9.96 15.10 10.99
CA PRO A 152 11.02 14.43 10.23
C PRO A 152 12.07 13.82 11.19
N GLY A 153 12.44 12.56 10.93
CA GLY A 153 13.34 11.78 11.78
C GLY A 153 12.65 10.89 12.82
N ASP A 154 11.38 11.09 13.13
CA ASP A 154 10.63 10.20 14.02
C ASP A 154 10.51 8.79 13.44
N ARG A 155 10.50 7.79 14.34
CA ARG A 155 10.46 6.37 13.96
C ARG A 155 9.05 5.81 14.03
N ILE A 156 8.67 5.08 12.99
CA ILE A 156 7.45 4.27 12.93
C ILE A 156 7.89 2.82 12.80
N ILE A 157 7.46 1.98 13.72
CA ILE A 157 7.87 0.57 13.82
C ILE A 157 6.66 -0.29 13.47
N ILE A 158 6.81 -1.14 12.46
CA ILE A 158 5.81 -2.13 12.06
C ILE A 158 6.31 -3.52 12.44
N THR A 159 5.52 -4.22 13.25
CA THR A 159 5.71 -5.65 13.46
C THR A 159 4.84 -6.42 12.48
N ARG A 160 5.44 -7.31 11.69
CA ARG A 160 4.78 -8.18 10.73
C ARG A 160 4.24 -9.46 11.42
N GLY A 161 3.35 -10.21 10.76
CA GLY A 161 2.74 -11.42 11.31
C GLY A 161 3.73 -12.53 11.69
N ASP A 162 4.90 -12.60 11.04
CA ASP A 162 6.03 -13.47 11.37
C ASP A 162 7.00 -12.88 12.44
N ASN A 163 6.58 -11.79 13.09
CA ASN A 163 7.32 -11.02 14.09
C ASN A 163 8.57 -10.28 13.56
N LYS A 164 8.79 -10.20 12.23
CA LYS A 164 9.81 -9.32 11.65
C LYS A 164 9.44 -7.87 11.89
N ILE A 165 10.47 -7.07 12.18
CA ILE A 165 10.34 -5.64 12.48
C ILE A 165 10.83 -4.83 11.29
N PHE A 166 10.06 -3.81 10.91
CA PHE A 166 10.38 -2.83 9.88
C PHE A 166 10.31 -1.46 10.50
N THR A 167 11.39 -0.69 10.39
CA THR A 167 11.45 0.69 10.89
C THR A 167 11.37 1.63 9.73
N TYR A 168 10.44 2.58 9.79
CA TYR A 168 10.28 3.67 8.82
C TYR A 168 10.61 4.99 9.50
N ILE A 169 11.24 5.90 8.76
CA ILE A 169 11.60 7.25 9.24
C ILE A 169 10.65 8.24 8.60
N VAL A 170 10.03 9.08 9.40
CA VAL A 170 9.18 10.18 8.93
C VAL A 170 10.01 11.17 8.11
N ILE A 171 9.54 11.50 6.92
CA ILE A 171 10.18 12.46 6.01
C ILE A 171 9.43 13.78 6.03
N LYS A 172 8.11 13.75 5.91
CA LYS A 172 7.26 14.95 5.89
C LYS A 172 5.83 14.63 6.26
N SER A 173 5.05 15.67 6.55
CA SER A 173 3.60 15.59 6.69
C SER A 173 2.93 16.71 5.93
N ASN A 174 1.76 16.42 5.33
CA ASN A 174 0.95 17.39 4.60
C ASN A 174 -0.51 17.30 5.07
N VAL A 175 -1.18 18.45 5.05
CA VAL A 175 -2.63 18.54 5.29
C VAL A 175 -3.34 18.81 3.98
N TYR A 176 -4.43 18.10 3.74
CA TYR A 176 -5.26 18.22 2.54
C TYR A 176 -6.72 18.46 2.94
N PRO A 177 -7.51 19.21 2.16
CA PRO A 177 -8.96 19.18 2.29
C PRO A 177 -9.48 17.75 2.17
N TYR A 178 -10.50 17.37 2.95
CA TYR A 178 -10.97 15.96 3.01
C TYR A 178 -11.42 15.40 1.67
N ASN A 179 -11.91 16.24 0.78
CA ASN A 179 -12.40 15.89 -0.56
C ASN A 179 -11.35 16.06 -1.69
N ALA A 180 -10.13 16.50 -1.34
CA ALA A 180 -9.04 16.75 -2.29
C ALA A 180 -7.79 15.89 -2.01
N VAL A 181 -7.95 14.79 -1.27
CA VAL A 181 -6.86 13.84 -1.04
C VAL A 181 -6.61 13.04 -2.31
N ASP A 182 -5.45 13.27 -2.93
CA ASP A 182 -5.01 12.43 -4.05
C ASP A 182 -4.49 11.09 -3.55
N MET A 183 -5.30 10.05 -3.74
CA MET A 183 -4.93 8.69 -3.30
C MET A 183 -3.77 8.10 -4.11
N ASN A 184 -3.47 8.59 -5.32
CA ASN A 184 -2.27 8.18 -6.05
C ASN A 184 -1.01 8.63 -5.29
N THR A 185 -0.99 9.87 -4.82
CA THR A 185 0.08 10.39 -3.97
C THR A 185 0.16 9.63 -2.64
N VAL A 186 -0.97 9.35 -1.98
CA VAL A 186 -0.99 8.65 -0.69
C VAL A 186 -0.54 7.19 -0.81
N LEU A 187 -0.82 6.52 -1.92
CA LEU A 187 -0.45 5.13 -2.16
C LEU A 187 0.93 4.97 -2.83
N SER A 188 1.62 6.09 -3.11
CA SER A 188 2.97 6.09 -3.69
C SER A 188 4.05 6.35 -2.64
N PRO A 189 5.24 5.73 -2.76
CA PRO A 189 6.38 6.08 -1.92
C PRO A 189 6.95 7.44 -2.34
N ILE A 190 7.64 8.13 -1.42
CA ILE A 190 8.33 9.40 -1.74
C ILE A 190 9.46 9.13 -2.74
N SER A 191 10.31 8.16 -2.42
CA SER A 191 11.41 7.72 -3.28
C SER A 191 11.00 6.46 -4.04
N PRO A 192 11.02 6.42 -5.38
CA PRO A 192 10.50 5.30 -6.17
C PRO A 192 11.10 3.93 -5.86
N ASN A 193 12.33 3.90 -5.35
CA ASN A 193 13.07 2.68 -5.07
C ASN A 193 13.14 2.31 -3.58
N THR A 194 12.60 3.14 -2.69
CA THR A 194 12.57 2.90 -1.24
C THR A 194 11.16 2.53 -0.82
N PRO A 195 10.94 1.41 -0.11
CA PRO A 195 9.64 1.08 0.43
C PRO A 195 9.13 2.19 1.35
N GLY A 196 7.91 2.67 1.09
CA GLY A 196 7.27 3.73 1.86
C GLY A 196 6.28 3.18 2.89
N LEU A 197 5.99 4.00 3.89
CA LEU A 197 4.84 3.88 4.78
C LEU A 197 4.19 5.25 4.92
N ASN A 198 2.93 5.35 4.50
CA ASN A 198 2.15 6.57 4.62
C ASN A 198 1.04 6.37 5.65
N LEU A 199 0.95 7.30 6.61
CA LEU A 199 -0.08 7.29 7.63
C LEU A 199 -1.10 8.39 7.35
N MET A 200 -2.40 8.13 7.62
CA MET A 200 -3.43 9.16 7.48
C MET A 200 -4.38 9.16 8.66
N THR A 201 -4.81 10.35 9.03
CA THR A 201 -5.91 10.58 9.98
C THR A 201 -6.71 11.81 9.56
N CYS A 202 -7.87 11.98 10.15
CA CYS A 202 -8.61 13.22 10.04
C CYS A 202 -7.97 14.32 10.90
N THR A 203 -8.17 15.58 10.49
CA THR A 203 -7.72 16.76 11.23
C THR A 203 -8.60 17.97 10.88
N GLY A 204 -8.30 19.14 11.46
CA GLY A 204 -9.11 20.35 11.27
C GLY A 204 -10.36 20.37 12.17
N GLN A 205 -11.46 20.82 11.62
CA GLN A 205 -12.73 20.99 12.32
C GLN A 205 -13.80 20.03 11.79
N VAL A 206 -14.74 19.67 12.67
CA VAL A 206 -15.91 18.90 12.25
C VAL A 206 -16.81 19.80 11.40
N ILE A 207 -17.21 19.31 10.24
CA ILE A 207 -18.14 20.00 9.33
C ILE A 207 -19.51 20.04 10.00
N LYS A 208 -20.07 21.24 10.14
CA LYS A 208 -21.38 21.46 10.80
C LYS A 208 -22.45 20.54 10.22
N GLY A 209 -23.15 19.83 11.09
CA GLY A 209 -24.23 18.91 10.71
C GLY A 209 -23.76 17.53 10.25
N THR A 210 -22.46 17.23 10.35
CA THR A 210 -21.90 15.92 9.99
C THR A 210 -21.03 15.37 11.12
N SER A 211 -20.53 14.15 10.92
CA SER A 211 -19.45 13.56 11.75
C SER A 211 -18.08 13.61 11.07
N GLU A 212 -17.94 14.41 10.01
CA GLU A 212 -16.74 14.47 9.20
C GLU A 212 -15.84 15.66 9.55
N PHE A 213 -14.54 15.44 9.50
CA PHE A 213 -13.54 16.50 9.60
C PHE A 213 -13.24 17.07 8.21
N ASN A 214 -13.02 18.38 8.13
CA ASN A 214 -12.78 19.10 6.88
C ASN A 214 -11.39 18.87 6.26
N GLU A 215 -10.48 18.21 6.98
CA GLU A 215 -9.10 17.98 6.54
C GLU A 215 -8.62 16.56 6.82
N ARG A 216 -7.57 16.16 6.09
CA ARG A 216 -6.81 14.92 6.29
C ARG A 216 -5.34 15.26 6.46
N LEU A 217 -4.72 14.74 7.52
CA LEU A 217 -3.28 14.77 7.73
C LEU A 217 -2.68 13.49 7.16
N VAL A 218 -1.71 13.63 6.28
CA VAL A 218 -0.91 12.52 5.73
C VAL A 218 0.54 12.68 6.16
N VAL A 219 1.08 11.65 6.79
CA VAL A 219 2.50 11.55 7.17
C VAL A 219 3.16 10.57 6.21
N PHE A 220 4.26 11.00 5.60
CA PHE A 220 5.03 10.22 4.64
C PHE A 220 6.34 9.78 5.29
N SER A 221 6.67 8.49 5.16
CA SER A 221 7.88 7.90 5.73
C SER A 221 8.48 6.85 4.80
N GLU A 222 9.76 6.56 4.98
CA GLU A 222 10.54 5.60 4.19
C GLU A 222 11.21 4.57 5.08
N LEU A 223 11.41 3.37 4.56
CA LEU A 223 12.11 2.29 5.24
C LEU A 223 13.58 2.71 5.49
N SER A 224 14.02 2.51 6.74
CA SER A 224 15.37 2.77 7.20
C SER A 224 16.34 1.65 6.83
#